data_cffa3cfd6a666b45b6d8e0737e3ebc6f
#
_entry.id   cffa3cfd6a666b45b6d8e0737e3ebc6f
#
_cell.length_a   1.000
_cell.length_b   1.000
_cell.length_c   1.000
_cell.angle_alpha   90.00
_cell.angle_beta   90.00
_cell.angle_gamma   90.00
#
_symmetry.space_group_name_H-M   'P 1'
#
loop_
_entity.id
_entity.type
_entity.pdbx_description
1 polymer ?
#
loop_
_entity_poly.entity_id
_entity_poly.type
_entity_poly.pdbx_seq_one_letter_code
_entity_poly.pdbx_strand_id
1 'polypeptide(L)'
;PGRTNQMWIQAGDSFEAWQEKNNATGTDEELRAAYAQYLQDEIHNYYYGQCAEYCGDSHARMLFRSTVVGDDEFADWVSDIKQGHTTPNGMSWDDWYSTLNDSPETLSDDINQGLNLFMTRGKCATCHAVNGNPRALGVAGPNLTKVASRLSMAAGWLNHRAEDGSVDEAQQYENFFKWIKETDVVKPGNRMWKANGCGIGELDELLTDDEIRKISLYLQTLK
;
A
#
# COMPACT_ATOMS: atom_id res chain seq x y z
N PRO A 1 -4.29 -4.81 25.06
CA PRO A 1 -4.53 -3.45 24.61
C PRO A 1 -3.81 -2.46 25.51
N GLY A 2 -3.18 -1.41 24.94
CA GLY A 2 -2.52 -0.36 25.71
C GLY A 2 -1.08 -0.63 26.14
N ARG A 3 -0.46 -1.74 25.74
CA ARG A 3 0.97 -2.01 25.96
C ARG A 3 1.72 -1.89 24.63
N THR A 4 2.81 -1.14 24.63
CA THR A 4 3.77 -1.12 23.52
C THR A 4 4.75 -2.26 23.72
N ASN A 5 4.77 -3.19 22.79
CA ASN A 5 5.79 -4.22 22.72
C ASN A 5 6.80 -3.85 21.63
N GLN A 6 8.08 -3.99 21.93
CA GLN A 6 9.14 -3.84 20.95
C GLN A 6 9.60 -5.22 20.52
N MET A 7 9.75 -5.40 19.23
CA MET A 7 10.30 -6.62 18.66
C MET A 7 11.47 -6.22 17.75
N TRP A 8 12.60 -6.86 17.98
CA TRP A 8 13.76 -6.73 17.10
C TRP A 8 13.73 -7.87 16.10
N ILE A 9 13.83 -7.54 14.82
CA ILE A 9 13.86 -8.50 13.72
C ILE A 9 15.18 -8.30 13.00
N GLN A 10 15.93 -9.37 12.83
CA GLN A 10 17.11 -9.42 11.99
C GLN A 10 16.76 -10.23 10.74
N ALA A 11 17.06 -9.70 9.57
CA ALA A 11 16.94 -10.44 8.33
C ALA A 11 18.15 -11.38 8.20
N GLY A 12 17.89 -12.65 7.97
CA GLY A 12 18.93 -13.67 7.90
C GLY A 12 19.48 -14.11 9.27
N ASP A 13 20.42 -15.04 9.24
CA ASP A 13 21.13 -15.53 10.41
C ASP A 13 22.18 -14.50 10.88
N SER A 14 22.57 -14.50 12.16
CA SER A 14 23.75 -13.76 12.59
C SER A 14 25.01 -14.32 11.94
N PHE A 15 26.11 -13.55 11.95
CA PHE A 15 27.39 -14.01 11.36
C PHE A 15 27.84 -15.35 11.95
N GLU A 16 27.76 -15.49 13.25
CA GLU A 16 28.15 -16.71 13.95
C GLU A 16 27.22 -17.89 13.63
N ALA A 17 25.90 -17.66 13.62
CA ALA A 17 24.92 -18.68 13.27
C ALA A 17 25.04 -19.11 11.79
N TRP A 18 25.28 -18.15 10.90
CA TRP A 18 25.54 -18.41 9.47
C TRP A 18 26.82 -19.25 9.28
N GLN A 19 27.90 -18.90 10.01
CA GLN A 19 29.16 -19.65 9.99
C GLN A 19 29.00 -21.10 10.42
N GLU A 20 28.30 -21.32 11.52
CA GLU A 20 28.03 -22.66 12.07
C GLU A 20 27.17 -23.48 11.10
N LYS A 21 26.07 -22.91 10.62
CA LYS A 21 25.11 -23.57 9.72
C LYS A 21 25.74 -23.99 8.40
N ASN A 22 26.65 -23.19 7.86
CA ASN A 22 27.31 -23.45 6.57
C ASN A 22 28.67 -24.17 6.71
N ASN A 23 29.13 -24.49 7.94
CA ASN A 23 30.46 -25.01 8.23
C ASN A 23 31.53 -24.13 7.51
N ALA A 24 31.35 -22.82 7.53
CA ALA A 24 32.16 -21.90 6.76
C ALA A 24 33.56 -21.77 7.40
N THR A 25 34.61 -21.99 6.59
CA THR A 25 36.01 -21.91 7.01
C THR A 25 36.77 -20.98 6.06
N GLY A 26 37.74 -20.25 6.59
CA GLY A 26 38.54 -19.31 5.83
C GLY A 26 39.13 -18.22 6.72
N THR A 27 39.77 -17.25 6.11
CA THR A 27 40.19 -16.03 6.81
C THR A 27 38.99 -15.17 7.22
N ASP A 28 39.15 -14.30 8.22
CA ASP A 28 38.06 -13.41 8.69
C ASP A 28 37.54 -12.51 7.54
N GLU A 29 38.41 -12.06 6.65
CA GLU A 29 38.06 -11.26 5.48
C GLU A 29 37.17 -12.05 4.47
N GLU A 30 37.57 -13.27 4.14
CA GLU A 30 36.80 -14.15 3.25
C GLU A 30 35.43 -14.50 3.84
N LEU A 31 35.38 -14.79 5.12
CA LEU A 31 34.13 -15.13 5.81
C LEU A 31 33.18 -13.94 5.88
N ARG A 32 33.68 -12.74 6.16
CA ARG A 32 32.86 -11.52 6.14
C ARG A 32 32.36 -11.16 4.74
N ALA A 33 33.17 -11.36 3.71
CA ALA A 33 32.75 -11.16 2.33
C ALA A 33 31.63 -12.13 1.92
N ALA A 34 31.77 -13.41 2.27
CA ALA A 34 30.77 -14.43 2.01
C ALA A 34 29.45 -14.18 2.79
N TYR A 35 29.57 -13.73 4.05
CA TYR A 35 28.40 -13.34 4.84
C TYR A 35 27.72 -12.10 4.30
N ALA A 36 28.46 -11.11 3.82
CA ALA A 36 27.91 -9.94 3.16
C ALA A 36 27.11 -10.33 1.90
N GLN A 37 27.61 -11.29 1.12
CA GLN A 37 26.87 -11.83 -0.02
C GLN A 37 25.59 -12.55 0.43
N TYR A 38 25.65 -13.38 1.46
CA TYR A 38 24.47 -14.02 2.04
C TYR A 38 23.41 -13.00 2.47
N LEU A 39 23.81 -11.89 3.10
CA LEU A 39 22.87 -10.83 3.45
C LEU A 39 22.29 -10.12 2.23
N GLN A 40 23.07 -9.98 1.14
CA GLN A 40 22.53 -9.45 -0.12
C GLN A 40 21.48 -10.38 -0.74
N ASP A 41 21.67 -11.70 -0.62
CA ASP A 41 20.70 -12.69 -1.12
C ASP A 41 19.38 -12.67 -0.31
N GLU A 42 19.38 -12.10 0.91
CA GLU A 42 18.16 -11.88 1.72
C GLU A 42 17.41 -10.60 1.32
N ILE A 43 18.04 -9.69 0.56
CA ILE A 43 17.38 -8.49 0.07
C ILE A 43 16.25 -8.90 -0.90
N HIS A 44 15.10 -8.23 -0.77
CA HIS A 44 13.88 -8.53 -1.50
C HIS A 44 13.20 -9.87 -1.16
N ASN A 45 13.69 -10.61 -0.17
CA ASN A 45 12.95 -11.74 0.35
C ASN A 45 11.59 -11.29 0.91
N TYR A 46 10.57 -12.10 0.61
CA TYR A 46 9.18 -11.77 0.89
C TYR A 46 8.62 -12.70 1.98
N TYR A 47 8.50 -12.18 3.17
CA TYR A 47 8.07 -12.95 4.34
C TYR A 47 6.56 -12.77 4.59
N TYR A 48 5.92 -13.87 4.96
CA TYR A 48 4.50 -13.93 5.23
C TYR A 48 4.24 -13.95 6.73
N GLY A 49 3.37 -13.07 7.19
CA GLY A 49 2.92 -13.03 8.57
C GLY A 49 1.42 -12.99 8.67
N GLN A 50 0.91 -13.38 9.83
CA GLN A 50 -0.52 -13.36 10.15
C GLN A 50 -0.74 -12.95 11.59
N CYS A 51 -1.95 -12.49 11.89
CA CYS A 51 -2.36 -12.20 13.26
C CYS A 51 -2.43 -13.51 14.05
N ALA A 52 -1.73 -13.57 15.19
CA ALA A 52 -1.63 -14.78 16.01
C ALA A 52 -2.66 -14.84 17.15
N GLU A 53 -3.29 -13.69 17.49
CA GLU A 53 -4.25 -13.60 18.60
C GLU A 53 -5.61 -13.10 18.09
N TYR A 54 -6.70 -13.72 18.52
CA TYR A 54 -8.04 -13.36 18.05
C TYR A 54 -8.34 -11.86 18.27
N CYS A 55 -8.66 -11.16 17.18
CA CYS A 55 -8.85 -9.72 17.16
C CYS A 55 -10.17 -9.26 16.51
N GLY A 56 -11.09 -10.18 16.22
CA GLY A 56 -12.42 -9.86 15.66
C GLY A 56 -12.74 -10.60 14.36
N ASP A 57 -13.79 -10.19 13.67
CA ASP A 57 -14.38 -10.88 12.51
C ASP A 57 -13.41 -11.16 11.37
N SER A 58 -12.43 -10.26 11.16
CA SER A 58 -11.42 -10.42 10.11
C SER A 58 -10.13 -11.09 10.60
N HIS A 59 -10.11 -11.71 11.77
CA HIS A 59 -8.90 -12.32 12.33
C HIS A 59 -8.19 -13.25 11.34
N ALA A 60 -8.91 -14.19 10.75
CA ALA A 60 -8.35 -15.14 9.78
C ALA A 60 -7.91 -14.49 8.44
N ARG A 61 -8.31 -13.24 8.20
CA ARG A 61 -7.99 -12.46 6.99
C ARG A 61 -7.10 -11.26 7.29
N MET A 62 -6.33 -11.33 8.36
CA MET A 62 -5.39 -10.29 8.78
C MET A 62 -3.96 -10.80 8.60
N LEU A 63 -3.52 -10.76 7.35
CA LEU A 63 -2.16 -11.10 6.95
C LEU A 63 -1.31 -9.83 6.85
N PHE A 64 0.00 -9.98 6.91
CA PHE A 64 0.94 -8.93 6.54
C PHE A 64 2.10 -9.49 5.74
N ARG A 65 2.84 -8.62 5.11
CA ARG A 65 4.02 -8.94 4.31
C ARG A 65 5.17 -8.06 4.76
N SER A 66 6.34 -8.68 4.86
CA SER A 66 7.58 -7.96 5.12
C SER A 66 8.56 -8.25 4.00
N THR A 67 9.24 -7.22 3.54
CA THR A 67 10.30 -7.32 2.55
C THR A 67 11.57 -6.73 3.15
N VAL A 68 12.68 -7.39 2.94
CA VAL A 68 14.01 -6.86 3.27
C VAL A 68 14.47 -5.99 2.10
N VAL A 69 14.95 -4.81 2.39
CA VAL A 69 15.50 -3.87 1.41
C VAL A 69 16.83 -3.33 1.91
N GLY A 70 17.68 -2.84 1.00
CA GLY A 70 18.92 -2.16 1.36
C GLY A 70 18.65 -0.80 2.03
N ASP A 71 19.64 -0.30 2.77
CA ASP A 71 19.52 0.96 3.51
C ASP A 71 19.23 2.16 2.58
N ASP A 72 19.88 2.22 1.42
CA ASP A 72 19.67 3.28 0.42
C ASP A 72 18.25 3.21 -0.16
N GLU A 73 17.79 2.02 -0.52
CA GLU A 73 16.43 1.78 -1.03
C GLU A 73 15.37 2.18 0.01
N PHE A 74 15.62 1.86 1.28
CA PHE A 74 14.73 2.28 2.36
C PHE A 74 14.72 3.81 2.54
N ALA A 75 15.90 4.45 2.45
CA ALA A 75 16.01 5.90 2.54
C ALA A 75 15.28 6.61 1.38
N ASP A 76 15.41 6.11 0.16
CA ASP A 76 14.71 6.60 -1.02
C ASP A 76 13.20 6.43 -0.86
N TRP A 77 12.75 5.26 -0.43
CA TRP A 77 11.33 5.01 -0.15
C TRP A 77 10.76 5.98 0.91
N VAL A 78 11.51 6.25 1.98
CA VAL A 78 11.11 7.22 3.02
C VAL A 78 11.04 8.64 2.44
N SER A 79 11.99 9.01 1.58
CA SER A 79 12.02 10.31 0.92
C SER A 79 10.80 10.49 0.02
N ASP A 80 10.51 9.52 -0.81
CA ASP A 80 9.35 9.51 -1.72
C ASP A 80 8.02 9.62 -0.97
N ILE A 81 7.87 8.87 0.13
CA ILE A 81 6.66 8.96 0.96
C ILE A 81 6.49 10.37 1.55
N LYS A 82 7.60 11.02 1.94
CA LYS A 82 7.56 12.37 2.50
C LYS A 82 7.26 13.43 1.45
N GLN A 83 7.83 13.30 0.26
CA GLN A 83 7.60 14.22 -0.85
C GLN A 83 6.14 14.13 -1.31
N GLY A 84 5.57 12.93 -1.37
CA GLY A 84 4.21 12.67 -1.81
C GLY A 84 4.01 12.83 -3.33
N HIS A 85 2.77 12.92 -3.74
CA HIS A 85 2.37 12.96 -5.15
C HIS A 85 1.98 14.35 -5.61
N THR A 86 2.24 14.62 -6.89
CA THR A 86 1.64 15.70 -7.68
C THR A 86 0.28 15.24 -8.24
N THR A 87 -0.42 16.12 -8.91
CA THR A 87 -1.62 15.73 -9.65
C THR A 87 -1.28 14.82 -10.84
N PRO A 88 -2.20 13.99 -11.32
CA PRO A 88 -1.93 13.07 -12.44
C PRO A 88 -1.46 13.75 -13.72
N ASN A 89 -1.88 14.99 -13.97
CA ASN A 89 -1.51 15.77 -15.14
C ASN A 89 -0.34 16.74 -14.89
N GLY A 90 0.32 16.66 -13.72
CA GLY A 90 1.47 17.49 -13.36
C GLY A 90 1.14 18.93 -12.96
N MET A 91 -0.13 19.33 -12.87
CA MET A 91 -0.53 20.62 -12.32
C MET A 91 -0.18 20.74 -10.84
N SER A 92 -0.08 21.97 -10.33
CA SER A 92 -0.14 22.18 -8.88
C SER A 92 -1.51 21.76 -8.33
N TRP A 93 -1.56 21.41 -7.04
CA TRP A 93 -2.86 21.07 -6.43
C TRP A 93 -3.82 22.23 -6.41
N ASP A 94 -3.34 23.46 -6.24
CA ASP A 94 -4.19 24.66 -6.26
C ASP A 94 -4.76 24.91 -7.65
N ASP A 95 -3.97 24.76 -8.71
CA ASP A 95 -4.43 24.88 -10.08
C ASP A 95 -5.43 23.78 -10.44
N TRP A 96 -5.17 22.54 -10.01
CA TRP A 96 -6.08 21.42 -10.24
C TRP A 96 -7.45 21.68 -9.60
N TYR A 97 -7.47 22.11 -8.33
CA TYR A 97 -8.72 22.42 -7.64
C TYR A 97 -9.45 23.63 -8.22
N SER A 98 -8.71 24.64 -8.70
CA SER A 98 -9.31 25.78 -9.42
C SER A 98 -9.91 25.33 -10.74
N THR A 99 -9.16 24.55 -11.53
CA THR A 99 -9.64 23.98 -12.80
C THR A 99 -10.88 23.13 -12.61
N LEU A 100 -10.92 22.30 -11.57
CA LEU A 100 -12.10 21.48 -11.27
C LEU A 100 -13.36 22.33 -11.01
N ASN A 101 -13.21 23.51 -10.41
CA ASN A 101 -14.33 24.41 -10.14
C ASN A 101 -14.74 25.25 -11.37
N ASP A 102 -13.76 25.74 -12.15
CA ASP A 102 -13.95 26.74 -13.17
C ASP A 102 -14.12 26.15 -14.58
N SER A 103 -13.46 25.02 -14.86
CA SER A 103 -13.41 24.39 -16.18
C SER A 103 -13.26 22.87 -16.05
N PRO A 104 -14.21 22.15 -15.42
CA PRO A 104 -14.08 20.72 -15.11
C PRO A 104 -13.94 19.83 -16.35
N GLU A 105 -14.37 20.30 -17.51
CA GLU A 105 -14.23 19.60 -18.79
C GLU A 105 -12.77 19.39 -19.22
N THR A 106 -11.85 20.20 -18.72
CA THR A 106 -10.41 20.04 -18.99
C THR A 106 -9.81 18.88 -18.19
N LEU A 107 -10.51 18.36 -17.18
CA LEU A 107 -10.14 17.21 -16.35
C LEU A 107 -11.03 16.00 -16.69
N SER A 108 -11.40 15.85 -17.98
CA SER A 108 -12.37 14.86 -18.45
C SER A 108 -11.80 13.45 -18.67
N ASP A 109 -10.47 13.26 -18.59
CA ASP A 109 -9.88 11.92 -18.66
C ASP A 109 -10.21 11.10 -17.41
N ASP A 110 -10.21 9.77 -17.56
CA ASP A 110 -10.67 8.84 -16.52
C ASP A 110 -9.85 8.93 -15.22
N ILE A 111 -8.55 9.25 -15.28
CA ILE A 111 -7.70 9.37 -14.10
C ILE A 111 -8.05 10.62 -13.30
N ASN A 112 -8.21 11.77 -13.96
CA ASN A 112 -8.63 13.02 -13.30
C ASN A 112 -10.08 12.92 -12.78
N GLN A 113 -10.98 12.25 -13.50
CA GLN A 113 -12.32 11.93 -12.99
C GLN A 113 -12.23 11.01 -11.76
N GLY A 114 -11.36 10.01 -11.78
CA GLY A 114 -11.11 9.12 -10.65
C GLY A 114 -10.60 9.87 -9.42
N LEU A 115 -9.65 10.79 -9.60
CA LEU A 115 -9.19 11.68 -8.52
C LEU A 115 -10.34 12.55 -7.98
N ASN A 116 -11.14 13.15 -8.84
CA ASN A 116 -12.29 13.93 -8.41
C ASN A 116 -13.29 13.09 -7.59
N LEU A 117 -13.61 11.89 -8.07
CA LEU A 117 -14.49 10.96 -7.36
C LEU A 117 -13.91 10.54 -6.01
N PHE A 118 -12.60 10.27 -5.95
CA PHE A 118 -11.89 9.97 -4.70
C PHE A 118 -12.01 11.09 -3.67
N MET A 119 -11.94 12.34 -4.11
CA MET A 119 -12.02 13.52 -3.25
C MET A 119 -13.46 13.89 -2.85
N THR A 120 -14.44 13.61 -3.71
CA THR A 120 -15.81 14.12 -3.56
C THR A 120 -16.82 13.03 -3.25
N ARG A 121 -17.44 12.44 -4.27
CA ARG A 121 -18.55 11.49 -4.13
C ARG A 121 -18.15 10.20 -3.43
N GLY A 122 -16.97 9.65 -3.73
CA GLY A 122 -16.42 8.47 -3.08
C GLY A 122 -15.98 8.71 -1.65
N LYS A 123 -15.79 9.98 -1.23
CA LYS A 123 -15.37 10.40 0.12
C LYS A 123 -14.12 9.69 0.65
N CYS A 124 -13.29 9.12 -0.24
CA CYS A 124 -12.14 8.32 0.15
C CYS A 124 -11.12 9.14 0.96
N ALA A 125 -10.89 10.40 0.56
CA ALA A 125 -9.99 11.33 1.23
C ALA A 125 -10.41 11.67 2.68
N THR A 126 -11.65 11.42 3.06
CA THR A 126 -12.11 11.60 4.44
C THR A 126 -11.42 10.63 5.41
N CYS A 127 -11.14 9.43 4.94
CA CYS A 127 -10.51 8.38 5.73
C CYS A 127 -9.04 8.14 5.35
N HIS A 128 -8.66 8.39 4.09
CA HIS A 128 -7.34 8.08 3.56
C HIS A 128 -6.52 9.33 3.26
N ALA A 129 -5.26 9.32 3.70
CA ALA A 129 -4.28 10.32 3.29
C ALA A 129 -3.60 9.91 1.97
N VAL A 130 -3.26 10.93 1.16
CA VAL A 130 -2.32 10.85 0.05
C VAL A 130 -1.36 12.02 0.20
N ASN A 131 -0.12 11.76 0.59
CA ASN A 131 0.88 12.80 0.81
C ASN A 131 1.08 13.62 -0.46
N GLY A 132 1.28 14.92 -0.31
CA GLY A 132 1.33 15.87 -1.41
C GLY A 132 -0.04 16.49 -1.73
N ASN A 133 -1.15 15.76 -1.54
CA ASN A 133 -2.48 16.33 -1.72
C ASN A 133 -2.94 17.04 -0.42
N PRO A 134 -3.12 18.38 -0.43
CA PRO A 134 -3.42 19.16 0.77
C PRO A 134 -4.82 18.92 1.34
N ARG A 135 -5.69 18.22 0.59
CA ARG A 135 -7.08 17.91 1.01
C ARG A 135 -7.33 16.45 1.28
N ALA A 136 -6.37 15.55 1.00
CA ALA A 136 -6.45 14.12 1.31
C ALA A 136 -5.65 13.80 2.57
N LEU A 137 -6.18 14.15 3.75
CA LEU A 137 -5.51 14.11 5.04
C LEU A 137 -6.17 13.12 6.02
N GLY A 138 -7.01 12.22 5.53
CA GLY A 138 -7.72 11.26 6.35
C GLY A 138 -6.79 10.30 7.11
N VAL A 139 -7.09 10.02 8.38
CA VAL A 139 -6.27 9.17 9.26
C VAL A 139 -7.02 7.93 9.78
N ALA A 140 -8.28 7.76 9.40
CA ALA A 140 -9.09 6.62 9.81
C ALA A 140 -8.78 5.34 9.01
N GLY A 141 -8.33 5.51 7.76
CA GLY A 141 -7.87 4.44 6.88
C GLY A 141 -6.34 4.48 6.68
N PRO A 142 -5.76 3.46 6.01
CA PRO A 142 -4.34 3.48 5.65
C PRO A 142 -3.98 4.66 4.76
N ASN A 143 -2.76 5.17 4.90
CA ASN A 143 -2.18 6.11 3.95
C ASN A 143 -1.97 5.42 2.60
N LEU A 144 -2.46 6.02 1.51
CA LEU A 144 -2.46 5.45 0.16
C LEU A 144 -1.34 5.99 -0.74
N THR A 145 -0.44 6.83 -0.21
CA THR A 145 0.62 7.49 -1.00
C THR A 145 1.41 6.53 -1.89
N LYS A 146 1.70 5.32 -1.44
CA LYS A 146 2.44 4.31 -2.22
C LYS A 146 1.60 3.04 -2.42
N VAL A 147 0.27 3.19 -2.61
CA VAL A 147 -0.61 2.02 -2.71
C VAL A 147 -0.35 1.20 -3.97
N ALA A 148 0.00 1.83 -5.07
CA ALA A 148 0.29 1.15 -6.34
C ALA A 148 1.67 0.46 -6.37
N SER A 149 2.57 0.79 -5.47
CA SER A 149 3.86 0.07 -5.32
C SER A 149 3.74 -1.20 -4.47
N ARG A 150 2.61 -1.44 -3.82
CA ARG A 150 2.42 -2.62 -2.98
C ARG A 150 2.18 -3.85 -3.82
N LEU A 151 2.67 -4.99 -3.39
CA LEU A 151 2.49 -6.30 -4.05
C LEU A 151 1.19 -7.01 -3.63
N SER A 152 0.51 -6.48 -2.63
CA SER A 152 -0.77 -6.99 -2.15
C SER A 152 -1.54 -5.93 -1.38
N MET A 153 -2.84 -6.12 -1.23
CA MET A 153 -3.73 -5.23 -0.47
C MET A 153 -4.72 -6.02 0.39
N ALA A 154 -5.63 -5.33 1.07
CA ALA A 154 -6.63 -5.95 1.94
C ALA A 154 -6.01 -6.87 3.02
N ALA A 155 -4.91 -6.39 3.66
CA ALA A 155 -4.11 -7.17 4.59
C ALA A 155 -3.53 -8.45 3.97
N GLY A 156 -3.00 -8.36 2.75
CA GLY A 156 -2.38 -9.46 2.02
C GLY A 156 -3.35 -10.46 1.39
N TRP A 157 -4.66 -10.20 1.47
CA TRP A 157 -5.67 -11.11 0.94
C TRP A 157 -5.81 -11.04 -0.59
N LEU A 158 -5.67 -9.84 -1.16
CA LEU A 158 -5.63 -9.63 -2.60
C LEU A 158 -4.18 -9.48 -3.05
N ASN A 159 -3.65 -10.49 -3.73
CA ASN A 159 -2.29 -10.53 -4.24
C ASN A 159 -2.26 -10.08 -5.70
N HIS A 160 -1.27 -9.27 -6.05
CA HIS A 160 -0.98 -8.84 -7.42
C HIS A 160 0.55 -8.77 -7.65
N ARG A 161 1.27 -9.68 -7.02
CA ARG A 161 2.70 -9.89 -7.27
C ARG A 161 2.85 -10.81 -8.47
N ALA A 162 3.56 -10.35 -9.49
CA ALA A 162 3.96 -11.13 -10.65
C ALA A 162 5.03 -12.18 -10.29
N GLU A 163 5.29 -13.11 -11.18
CA GLU A 163 6.27 -14.19 -10.97
C GLU A 163 7.70 -13.66 -10.81
N ASP A 164 8.03 -12.56 -11.50
CA ASP A 164 9.32 -11.88 -11.40
C ASP A 164 9.47 -11.00 -10.14
N GLY A 165 8.44 -10.97 -9.29
CA GLY A 165 8.42 -10.19 -8.05
C GLY A 165 7.90 -8.76 -8.19
N SER A 166 7.65 -8.28 -9.40
CA SER A 166 7.07 -6.97 -9.67
C SER A 166 5.55 -6.90 -9.39
N VAL A 167 4.96 -5.72 -9.58
CA VAL A 167 3.52 -5.54 -9.53
C VAL A 167 2.89 -5.96 -10.86
N ASP A 168 1.94 -6.89 -10.83
CA ASP A 168 1.03 -7.13 -11.94
C ASP A 168 -0.04 -6.03 -11.94
N GLU A 169 0.15 -5.03 -12.82
CA GLU A 169 -0.72 -3.84 -12.89
C GLU A 169 -2.16 -4.19 -13.30
N ALA A 170 -2.35 -5.19 -14.16
CA ALA A 170 -3.68 -5.61 -14.58
C ALA A 170 -4.44 -6.27 -13.41
N GLN A 171 -3.78 -7.18 -12.69
CA GLN A 171 -4.36 -7.80 -11.50
C GLN A 171 -4.55 -6.79 -10.38
N GLN A 172 -3.65 -5.82 -10.23
CA GLN A 172 -3.78 -4.74 -9.25
C GLN A 172 -5.02 -3.90 -9.51
N TYR A 173 -5.25 -3.51 -10.76
CA TYR A 173 -6.43 -2.76 -11.17
C TYR A 173 -7.74 -3.48 -10.79
N GLU A 174 -7.84 -4.77 -11.12
CA GLU A 174 -9.00 -5.58 -10.76
C GLU A 174 -9.12 -5.76 -9.23
N ASN A 175 -8.01 -5.83 -8.52
CA ASN A 175 -8.00 -5.90 -7.06
C ASN A 175 -8.46 -4.59 -6.41
N PHE A 176 -8.10 -3.42 -6.95
CA PHE A 176 -8.63 -2.13 -6.49
C PHE A 176 -10.14 -2.05 -6.70
N PHE A 177 -10.60 -2.39 -7.90
CA PHE A 177 -12.03 -2.44 -8.21
C PHE A 177 -12.78 -3.36 -7.25
N LYS A 178 -12.33 -4.60 -7.12
CA LYS A 178 -12.94 -5.59 -6.23
C LYS A 178 -12.94 -5.16 -4.77
N TRP A 179 -11.84 -4.57 -4.30
CA TRP A 179 -11.74 -4.11 -2.92
C TRP A 179 -12.73 -2.98 -2.63
N ILE A 180 -12.88 -2.01 -3.52
CA ILE A 180 -13.81 -0.89 -3.32
C ILE A 180 -15.26 -1.38 -3.40
N LYS A 181 -15.57 -2.23 -4.36
CA LYS A 181 -16.93 -2.73 -4.60
C LYS A 181 -17.41 -3.75 -3.57
N GLU A 182 -16.55 -4.68 -3.17
CA GLU A 182 -16.89 -5.86 -2.39
C GLU A 182 -16.06 -5.98 -1.09
N THR A 183 -15.83 -4.85 -0.43
CA THR A 183 -14.92 -4.78 0.74
C THR A 183 -15.33 -5.74 1.86
N ASP A 184 -16.62 -5.89 2.13
CA ASP A 184 -17.18 -6.77 3.16
C ASP A 184 -17.07 -8.24 2.77
N VAL A 185 -17.19 -8.58 1.49
CA VAL A 185 -17.00 -9.95 0.97
C VAL A 185 -15.53 -10.34 1.04
N VAL A 186 -14.64 -9.44 0.59
CA VAL A 186 -13.19 -9.67 0.63
C VAL A 186 -12.68 -9.77 2.05
N LYS A 187 -13.13 -8.87 2.93
CA LYS A 187 -12.68 -8.81 4.33
C LYS A 187 -13.84 -8.46 5.26
N PRO A 188 -14.66 -9.44 5.67
CA PRO A 188 -15.78 -9.23 6.56
C PRO A 188 -15.38 -8.51 7.85
N GLY A 189 -16.23 -7.62 8.32
CA GLY A 189 -16.01 -6.88 9.55
C GLY A 189 -15.00 -5.73 9.45
N ASN A 190 -14.46 -5.42 8.25
CA ASN A 190 -13.62 -4.25 8.10
C ASN A 190 -14.43 -2.94 8.21
N ARG A 191 -13.75 -1.86 8.64
CA ARG A 191 -14.44 -0.59 8.92
C ARG A 191 -14.68 0.26 7.68
N MET A 192 -14.01 -0.01 6.56
CA MET A 192 -14.21 0.72 5.31
C MET A 192 -15.64 0.55 4.80
N TRP A 193 -16.17 -0.66 4.91
CA TRP A 193 -17.57 -0.97 4.60
C TRP A 193 -18.55 -0.36 5.61
N LYS A 194 -18.27 -0.56 6.90
CA LYS A 194 -19.12 -0.09 8.00
C LYS A 194 -18.63 1.25 8.54
N ALA A 195 -18.30 2.22 7.73
CA ALA A 195 -17.93 3.55 8.23
C ALA A 195 -19.13 4.24 8.90
N ASN A 196 -19.71 3.57 9.90
CA ASN A 196 -20.67 4.11 10.84
C ASN A 196 -20.02 5.29 11.56
N GLY A 197 -20.25 6.48 11.08
CA GLY A 197 -19.67 7.73 11.56
C GLY A 197 -19.16 8.65 10.47
N CYS A 198 -18.76 8.13 9.30
CA CYS A 198 -18.41 8.97 8.14
C CYS A 198 -19.61 9.23 7.21
N GLY A 199 -20.79 8.64 7.49
CA GLY A 199 -21.99 8.83 6.67
C GLY A 199 -21.88 8.30 5.25
N ILE A 200 -20.97 7.38 5.02
CA ILE A 200 -20.84 6.65 3.75
C ILE A 200 -21.76 5.43 3.93
N GLY A 201 -22.89 5.42 3.21
CA GLY A 201 -23.68 4.22 3.00
C GLY A 201 -22.89 3.16 2.25
N GLU A 202 -23.52 2.11 1.83
CA GLU A 202 -22.90 1.09 0.99
C GLU A 202 -22.22 1.76 -0.21
N LEU A 203 -20.92 1.53 -0.42
CA LEU A 203 -20.17 2.21 -1.47
C LEU A 203 -20.71 1.88 -2.86
N ASP A 204 -21.25 0.68 -3.03
CA ASP A 204 -21.92 0.23 -4.25
C ASP A 204 -23.25 0.94 -4.55
N GLU A 205 -23.91 1.50 -3.53
CA GLU A 205 -25.07 2.38 -3.71
C GLU A 205 -24.67 3.82 -4.07
N LEU A 206 -23.43 4.24 -3.70
CA LEU A 206 -22.93 5.59 -3.93
C LEU A 206 -22.21 5.74 -5.27
N LEU A 207 -21.52 4.71 -5.73
CA LEU A 207 -20.66 4.72 -6.89
C LEU A 207 -21.11 3.64 -7.89
N THR A 208 -21.17 3.99 -9.15
CA THR A 208 -21.33 3.03 -10.23
C THR A 208 -20.02 2.26 -10.48
N ASP A 209 -20.10 1.12 -11.17
CA ASP A 209 -18.92 0.33 -11.54
C ASP A 209 -17.93 1.16 -12.38
N ASP A 210 -18.42 2.03 -13.26
CA ASP A 210 -17.56 2.93 -14.05
C ASP A 210 -16.81 3.92 -13.15
N GLU A 211 -17.48 4.51 -12.18
CA GLU A 211 -16.86 5.43 -11.21
C GLU A 211 -15.81 4.72 -10.33
N ILE A 212 -16.09 3.50 -9.90
CA ILE A 212 -15.11 2.68 -9.16
C ILE A 212 -13.89 2.36 -10.03
N ARG A 213 -14.10 2.05 -11.32
CA ARG A 213 -13.00 1.80 -12.27
C ARG A 213 -12.14 3.04 -12.47
N LYS A 214 -12.72 4.22 -12.55
CA LYS A 214 -11.97 5.48 -12.64
C LYS A 214 -11.16 5.77 -11.36
N ILE A 215 -11.73 5.52 -10.18
CA ILE A 215 -10.99 5.58 -8.91
C ILE A 215 -9.83 4.59 -8.93
N SER A 216 -10.03 3.37 -9.43
CA SER A 216 -8.97 2.35 -9.54
C SER A 216 -7.81 2.80 -10.44
N LEU A 217 -8.10 3.46 -11.56
CA LEU A 217 -7.09 4.06 -12.43
C LEU A 217 -6.29 5.16 -11.71
N TYR A 218 -6.98 6.04 -10.99
CA TYR A 218 -6.29 7.04 -10.17
C TYR A 218 -5.38 6.40 -9.13
N LEU A 219 -5.85 5.38 -8.40
CA LEU A 219 -5.04 4.69 -7.40
C LEU A 219 -3.78 4.05 -7.99
N GLN A 220 -3.80 3.60 -9.25
CA GLN A 220 -2.62 3.06 -9.94
C GLN A 220 -1.54 4.12 -10.23
N THR A 221 -1.87 5.40 -10.18
CA THR A 221 -0.87 6.47 -10.32
C THR A 221 -0.08 6.72 -9.04
N LEU A 222 -0.50 6.17 -7.91
CA LEU A 222 0.10 6.37 -6.59
C LEU A 222 1.25 5.36 -6.34
N LYS A 223 2.30 5.44 -7.19
CA LYS A 223 3.51 4.59 -7.16
C LYS A 223 4.61 5.19 -6.31
#